data_3854d3d0d6620b4ad6642475858835b1
#
_entry.id   3854d3d0d6620b4ad6642475858835b1
#
_cell.length_a   1.000
_cell.length_b   1.000
_cell.length_c   1.000
_cell.angle_alpha   90.00
_cell.angle_beta   90.00
_cell.angle_gamma   90.00
#
_symmetry.space_group_name_H-M   'P 1'
#
loop_
_entity.id
_entity.type
_entity.pdbx_description
1 polymer ?
#
loop_
_entity_poly.entity_id
_entity_poly.type
_entity_poly.pdbx_seq_one_letter_code
_entity_poly.pdbx_strand_id
1 'polypeptide(L)'
;MPDDSEVHGGGANDPVLRGVRRHEDFDTSYRTGTPPWDIGRPQPAFVRLLQAGQVGGRVLDVGCGTGEHALMAAAAGLVAMGVDAAPTAIEQARAKAALRSLDVPFKVGDARDLSGLGPPFDTVLDCGLFHVFDDDDRARFVSSLGGVVVPGGRYFLLCFSDKEPGDWGPRRVSQDELRHSFADGWRVDAIEETVLDITIRPAGSRAWLASYTRL
;
A
#
# COMPACT_ATOMS: atom_id res chain seq x y z
N MET A 1 2.54 -27.93 -43.93
CA MET A 1 2.82 -26.58 -43.53
C MET A 1 1.77 -26.20 -42.50
N PRO A 2 2.04 -26.25 -41.20
CA PRO A 2 1.14 -25.68 -40.21
C PRO A 2 1.42 -24.22 -40.02
N ASP A 3 0.35 -23.50 -39.88
CA ASP A 3 0.19 -22.07 -39.65
C ASP A 3 0.74 -21.66 -38.29
N ASP A 4 1.66 -20.72 -38.30
CA ASP A 4 2.21 -20.04 -37.11
C ASP A 4 1.17 -19.01 -36.61
N SER A 5 0.28 -19.42 -35.72
CA SER A 5 -0.59 -18.50 -35.01
C SER A 5 0.20 -17.66 -34.03
N GLU A 6 0.32 -16.38 -34.32
CA GLU A 6 0.89 -15.31 -33.53
C GLU A 6 0.38 -15.34 -32.07
N VAL A 7 1.32 -15.54 -31.15
CA VAL A 7 1.11 -15.26 -29.73
C VAL A 7 1.09 -13.74 -29.60
N HIS A 8 -0.11 -13.17 -29.44
CA HIS A 8 -0.27 -11.76 -29.11
C HIS A 8 0.31 -11.50 -27.71
N GLY A 9 1.49 -10.94 -27.68
CA GLY A 9 2.06 -10.32 -26.49
C GLY A 9 1.26 -9.08 -26.10
N GLY A 10 0.23 -9.26 -25.28
CA GLY A 10 -0.44 -8.17 -24.59
C GLY A 10 0.45 -7.66 -23.46
N GLY A 11 1.09 -6.51 -23.62
CA GLY A 11 1.91 -6.11 -22.50
C GLY A 11 2.43 -4.69 -22.37
N ALA A 12 2.41 -3.85 -23.39
CA ALA A 12 3.13 -2.56 -23.28
C ALA A 12 2.27 -1.30 -23.37
N ASN A 13 0.97 -1.41 -23.61
CA ASN A 13 0.09 -0.26 -23.87
C ASN A 13 -1.19 -0.22 -23.03
N ASP A 14 -1.22 -0.90 -21.88
CA ASP A 14 -2.38 -0.78 -20.98
C ASP A 14 -2.33 0.60 -20.29
N PRO A 15 -3.30 1.51 -20.55
CA PRO A 15 -3.37 2.82 -19.91
C PRO A 15 -3.51 2.72 -18.37
N VAL A 16 -3.90 1.53 -17.88
CA VAL A 16 -3.94 1.21 -16.44
C VAL A 16 -2.57 1.32 -15.76
N LEU A 17 -1.47 1.32 -16.51
CA LEU A 17 -0.12 1.27 -15.96
C LEU A 17 0.70 2.56 -16.14
N ARG A 18 0.14 3.66 -16.63
CA ARG A 18 0.87 4.91 -16.87
C ARG A 18 0.20 6.11 -16.19
N GLY A 19 0.98 6.84 -15.39
CA GLY A 19 0.65 8.19 -14.89
C GLY A 19 0.06 8.25 -13.47
N VAL A 20 -0.12 9.48 -12.98
CA VAL A 20 -0.84 9.77 -11.73
C VAL A 20 -2.30 9.40 -11.93
N ARG A 21 -2.81 8.49 -11.11
CA ARG A 21 -4.20 7.99 -11.20
C ARG A 21 -5.12 8.79 -10.29
N ARG A 22 -6.35 9.02 -10.76
CA ARG A 22 -7.44 9.54 -9.92
C ARG A 22 -8.07 8.41 -9.10
N HIS A 23 -8.73 8.74 -8.00
CA HIS A 23 -9.43 7.76 -7.15
C HIS A 23 -10.41 6.87 -7.93
N GLU A 24 -11.12 7.46 -8.90
CA GLU A 24 -12.07 6.75 -9.79
C GLU A 24 -11.40 5.66 -10.63
N ASP A 25 -10.14 5.83 -11.00
CA ASP A 25 -9.38 4.88 -11.79
C ASP A 25 -9.05 3.62 -10.98
N PHE A 26 -8.78 3.77 -9.66
CA PHE A 26 -8.52 2.65 -8.76
C PHE A 26 -9.79 1.80 -8.56
N ASP A 27 -10.92 2.43 -8.25
CA ASP A 27 -12.19 1.71 -8.08
C ASP A 27 -12.59 0.97 -9.36
N THR A 28 -12.43 1.60 -10.52
CA THR A 28 -12.67 0.97 -11.82
C THR A 28 -11.82 -0.28 -12.01
N SER A 29 -10.55 -0.25 -11.59
CA SER A 29 -9.67 -1.42 -11.66
C SER A 29 -10.19 -2.61 -10.83
N TYR A 30 -10.73 -2.37 -9.65
CA TYR A 30 -11.36 -3.42 -8.81
C TYR A 30 -12.70 -3.90 -9.36
N ARG A 31 -13.48 -3.03 -10.00
CA ARG A 31 -14.76 -3.41 -10.63
C ARG A 31 -14.59 -4.25 -11.89
N THR A 32 -13.52 -4.02 -12.64
CA THR A 32 -13.29 -4.67 -13.95
C THR A 32 -12.45 -5.94 -13.85
N GLY A 33 -11.83 -6.20 -12.71
CA GLY A 33 -11.01 -7.39 -12.52
C GLY A 33 -10.16 -7.35 -11.26
N THR A 34 -9.11 -8.16 -11.22
CA THR A 34 -8.10 -8.13 -10.15
C THR A 34 -6.92 -7.29 -10.61
N PRO A 35 -6.68 -6.12 -10.01
CA PRO A 35 -5.57 -5.27 -10.42
C PRO A 35 -4.21 -5.91 -10.09
N PRO A 36 -3.13 -5.56 -10.81
CA PRO A 36 -1.83 -6.20 -10.66
C PRO A 36 -1.20 -6.12 -9.27
N TRP A 37 -1.57 -5.14 -8.48
CA TRP A 37 -1.10 -4.96 -7.09
C TRP A 37 -1.88 -5.78 -6.06
N ASP A 38 -3.07 -6.29 -6.40
CA ASP A 38 -3.81 -7.21 -5.53
C ASP A 38 -3.35 -8.65 -5.76
N ILE A 39 -2.42 -9.08 -4.93
CA ILE A 39 -1.84 -10.42 -5.00
C ILE A 39 -2.62 -11.46 -4.18
N GLY A 40 -3.74 -11.09 -3.55
CA GLY A 40 -4.61 -11.96 -2.77
C GLY A 40 -3.99 -12.48 -1.46
N ARG A 41 -2.86 -11.91 -1.03
CA ARG A 41 -2.14 -12.25 0.19
C ARG A 41 -1.33 -11.06 0.70
N PRO A 42 -0.88 -11.06 1.96
CA PRO A 42 0.03 -10.01 2.45
C PRO A 42 1.37 -10.02 1.70
N GLN A 43 1.97 -8.86 1.55
CA GLN A 43 3.32 -8.73 1.01
C GLN A 43 4.34 -9.39 1.95
N PRO A 44 5.30 -10.16 1.42
CA PRO A 44 6.32 -10.83 2.25
C PRO A 44 7.11 -9.88 3.15
N ALA A 45 7.31 -8.63 2.71
CA ALA A 45 7.98 -7.61 3.51
C ALA A 45 7.23 -7.34 4.83
N PHE A 46 5.90 -7.16 4.77
CA PHE A 46 5.10 -6.93 5.98
C PHE A 46 4.90 -8.17 6.83
N VAL A 47 4.86 -9.36 6.23
CA VAL A 47 4.88 -10.62 6.99
C VAL A 47 6.15 -10.72 7.85
N ARG A 48 7.32 -10.37 7.27
CA ARG A 48 8.58 -10.36 8.04
C ARG A 48 8.58 -9.34 9.17
N LEU A 49 8.03 -8.13 8.95
CA LEU A 49 7.91 -7.11 10.00
C LEU A 49 7.02 -7.60 11.15
N LEU A 50 5.90 -8.22 10.85
CA LEU A 50 5.00 -8.79 11.85
C LEU A 50 5.69 -9.91 12.65
N GLN A 51 6.34 -10.85 11.97
CA GLN A 51 7.08 -11.96 12.60
C GLN A 51 8.24 -11.49 13.47
N ALA A 52 8.87 -10.37 13.10
CA ALA A 52 9.92 -9.72 13.88
C ALA A 52 9.39 -8.87 15.06
N GLY A 53 8.07 -8.87 15.29
CA GLY A 53 7.43 -8.06 16.36
C GLY A 53 7.52 -6.56 16.14
N GLN A 54 7.73 -6.11 14.89
CA GLN A 54 7.82 -4.70 14.57
C GLN A 54 6.47 -4.04 14.30
N VAL A 55 5.44 -4.84 13.99
CA VAL A 55 4.04 -4.43 13.85
C VAL A 55 3.33 -4.76 15.15
N GLY A 56 2.72 -3.78 15.79
CA GLY A 56 2.07 -3.98 17.09
C GLY A 56 1.07 -2.89 17.43
N GLY A 57 0.39 -3.05 18.55
CA GLY A 57 -0.64 -2.14 19.04
C GLY A 57 -1.86 -2.07 18.10
N ARG A 58 -2.39 -0.86 17.91
CA ARG A 58 -3.47 -0.58 16.97
C ARG A 58 -2.91 -0.30 15.59
N VAL A 59 -3.28 -1.09 14.59
CA VAL A 59 -2.73 -1.08 13.23
C VAL A 59 -3.70 -0.44 12.25
N LEU A 60 -3.21 0.49 11.42
CA LEU A 60 -3.91 1.00 10.24
C LEU A 60 -3.23 0.47 8.98
N ASP A 61 -4.01 -0.09 8.07
CA ASP A 61 -3.64 -0.39 6.69
C ASP A 61 -4.19 0.74 5.82
N VAL A 62 -3.33 1.65 5.36
CA VAL A 62 -3.73 2.83 4.60
C VAL A 62 -3.55 2.60 3.10
N GLY A 63 -4.58 2.87 2.30
CA GLY A 63 -4.65 2.39 0.91
C GLY A 63 -4.75 0.86 0.89
N CYS A 64 -5.61 0.32 1.75
CA CYS A 64 -5.62 -1.11 2.07
C CYS A 64 -6.06 -2.02 0.92
N GLY A 65 -6.62 -1.46 -0.17
CA GLY A 65 -7.21 -2.26 -1.24
C GLY A 65 -8.20 -3.29 -0.68
N THR A 66 -8.00 -4.54 -1.00
CA THR A 66 -8.84 -5.66 -0.53
C THR A 66 -8.45 -6.19 0.86
N GLY A 67 -7.62 -5.45 1.62
CA GLY A 67 -7.45 -5.57 3.07
C GLY A 67 -6.47 -6.62 3.57
N GLU A 68 -5.60 -7.18 2.75
CA GLU A 68 -4.76 -8.32 3.14
C GLU A 68 -3.81 -8.03 4.32
N HIS A 69 -3.29 -6.79 4.46
CA HIS A 69 -2.38 -6.46 5.56
C HIS A 69 -3.14 -6.20 6.87
N ALA A 70 -4.31 -5.53 6.81
CA ALA A 70 -5.18 -5.39 7.97
C ALA A 70 -5.67 -6.75 8.47
N LEU A 71 -6.06 -7.65 7.55
CA LEU A 71 -6.48 -9.02 7.88
C LEU A 71 -5.32 -9.84 8.46
N MET A 72 -4.09 -9.67 7.96
CA MET A 72 -2.89 -10.28 8.52
C MET A 72 -2.66 -9.84 9.97
N ALA A 73 -2.76 -8.53 10.24
CA ALA A 73 -2.58 -7.99 11.59
C ALA A 73 -3.65 -8.52 12.54
N ALA A 74 -4.92 -8.54 12.12
CA ALA A 74 -6.02 -9.08 12.91
C ALA A 74 -5.88 -10.59 13.18
N ALA A 75 -5.45 -11.37 12.20
CA ALA A 75 -5.19 -12.81 12.38
C ALA A 75 -4.05 -13.08 13.37
N ALA A 76 -3.14 -12.14 13.57
CA ALA A 76 -2.12 -12.17 14.60
C ALA A 76 -2.59 -11.66 15.98
N GLY A 77 -3.89 -11.35 16.13
CA GLY A 77 -4.48 -10.89 17.39
C GLY A 77 -4.35 -9.39 17.65
N LEU A 78 -3.93 -8.59 16.66
CA LEU A 78 -3.85 -7.14 16.78
C LEU A 78 -5.18 -6.46 16.45
N VAL A 79 -5.41 -5.29 17.02
CA VAL A 79 -6.55 -4.44 16.63
C VAL A 79 -6.19 -3.75 15.32
N ALA A 80 -6.89 -4.08 14.24
CA ALA A 80 -6.58 -3.56 12.91
C ALA A 80 -7.77 -2.83 12.27
N MET A 81 -7.48 -1.88 11.39
CA MET A 81 -8.43 -1.16 10.55
C MET A 81 -7.83 -0.98 9.16
N GLY A 82 -8.67 -1.02 8.11
CA GLY A 82 -8.28 -0.64 6.76
C GLY A 82 -9.03 0.59 6.25
N VAL A 83 -8.35 1.43 5.47
CA VAL A 83 -8.97 2.55 4.75
C VAL A 83 -8.48 2.57 3.30
N ASP A 84 -9.40 2.75 2.36
CA ASP A 84 -9.12 2.89 0.94
C ASP A 84 -10.14 3.82 0.27
N ALA A 85 -9.74 4.50 -0.77
CA ALA A 85 -10.61 5.39 -1.52
C ALA A 85 -11.58 4.64 -2.46
N ALA A 86 -11.27 3.37 -2.80
CA ALA A 86 -12.06 2.54 -3.71
C ALA A 86 -13.18 1.78 -2.96
N PRO A 87 -14.46 2.13 -3.14
CA PRO A 87 -15.58 1.43 -2.48
C PRO A 87 -15.61 -0.06 -2.79
N THR A 88 -15.35 -0.44 -4.04
CA THR A 88 -15.34 -1.84 -4.47
C THR A 88 -14.27 -2.66 -3.75
N ALA A 89 -13.07 -2.10 -3.54
CA ALA A 89 -12.02 -2.75 -2.78
C ALA A 89 -12.44 -2.97 -1.32
N ILE A 90 -13.06 -1.96 -0.70
CA ILE A 90 -13.57 -2.04 0.67
C ILE A 90 -14.69 -3.09 0.82
N GLU A 91 -15.58 -3.23 -0.15
CA GLU A 91 -16.59 -4.30 -0.16
C GLU A 91 -15.93 -5.69 -0.19
N GLN A 92 -14.92 -5.87 -1.04
CA GLN A 92 -14.14 -7.11 -1.11
C GLN A 92 -13.37 -7.37 0.20
N ALA A 93 -12.77 -6.35 0.82
CA ALA A 93 -12.09 -6.48 2.10
C ALA A 93 -13.03 -6.94 3.22
N ARG A 94 -14.23 -6.37 3.30
CA ARG A 94 -15.28 -6.78 4.26
C ARG A 94 -15.72 -8.22 4.03
N ALA A 95 -15.90 -8.63 2.78
CA ALA A 95 -16.24 -10.01 2.43
C ALA A 95 -15.14 -10.99 2.87
N LYS A 96 -13.86 -10.66 2.65
CA LYS A 96 -12.72 -11.45 3.13
C LYS A 96 -12.66 -11.54 4.66
N ALA A 97 -12.91 -10.45 5.37
CA ALA A 97 -12.98 -10.43 6.84
C ALA A 97 -14.05 -11.38 7.36
N ALA A 98 -15.26 -11.31 6.79
CA ALA A 98 -16.37 -12.19 7.16
C ALA A 98 -16.04 -13.67 6.89
N LEU A 99 -15.48 -14.01 5.73
CA LEU A 99 -15.08 -15.37 5.38
C LEU A 99 -14.00 -15.94 6.31
N ARG A 100 -13.11 -15.08 6.84
CA ARG A 100 -12.04 -15.46 7.76
C ARG A 100 -12.44 -15.34 9.23
N SER A 101 -13.69 -14.92 9.53
CA SER A 101 -14.20 -14.66 10.88
C SER A 101 -13.31 -13.67 11.65
N LEU A 102 -12.82 -12.63 10.97
CA LEU A 102 -12.00 -11.58 11.55
C LEU A 102 -12.83 -10.30 11.72
N ASP A 103 -12.71 -9.67 12.89
CA ASP A 103 -13.35 -8.38 13.18
C ASP A 103 -12.37 -7.25 12.79
N VAL A 104 -12.49 -6.77 11.54
CA VAL A 104 -11.69 -5.68 11.01
C VAL A 104 -12.62 -4.64 10.39
N PRO A 105 -12.71 -3.44 10.95
CA PRO A 105 -13.41 -2.34 10.31
C PRO A 105 -12.67 -1.86 9.06
N PHE A 106 -13.40 -1.78 7.94
CA PHE A 106 -12.93 -1.22 6.69
C PHE A 106 -13.77 0.00 6.33
N LYS A 107 -13.12 1.14 6.04
CA LYS A 107 -13.76 2.40 5.68
C LYS A 107 -13.36 2.87 4.30
N VAL A 108 -14.33 3.40 3.55
CA VAL A 108 -14.03 4.21 2.36
C VAL A 108 -13.57 5.57 2.85
N GLY A 109 -12.39 6.02 2.40
CA GLY A 109 -11.82 7.30 2.82
C GLY A 109 -10.58 7.70 2.02
N ASP A 110 -10.28 8.99 2.05
CA ASP A 110 -9.11 9.56 1.41
C ASP A 110 -7.94 9.61 2.41
N ALA A 111 -6.82 9.02 2.06
CA ALA A 111 -5.63 9.02 2.92
C ALA A 111 -5.03 10.42 3.16
N ARG A 112 -5.37 11.39 2.31
CA ARG A 112 -5.00 12.81 2.49
C ARG A 112 -5.79 13.50 3.60
N ASP A 113 -6.84 12.83 4.11
CA ASP A 113 -7.61 13.22 5.30
C ASP A 113 -8.01 11.97 6.10
N LEU A 114 -7.14 11.56 7.02
CA LEU A 114 -7.39 10.43 7.93
C LEU A 114 -8.12 10.84 9.21
N SER A 115 -8.57 12.08 9.31
CA SER A 115 -9.33 12.56 10.46
C SER A 115 -10.60 11.72 10.68
N GLY A 116 -11.01 11.54 11.90
CA GLY A 116 -12.24 10.79 12.20
C GLY A 116 -12.14 9.26 12.10
N LEU A 117 -10.95 8.69 11.93
CA LEU A 117 -10.75 7.23 11.98
C LEU A 117 -10.87 6.66 13.41
N GLY A 118 -10.96 7.51 14.40
CA GLY A 118 -11.09 7.14 15.82
C GLY A 118 -9.77 7.30 16.58
N PRO A 119 -9.50 6.48 17.62
CA PRO A 119 -8.27 6.57 18.39
C PRO A 119 -7.05 6.42 17.51
N PRO A 120 -5.92 7.09 17.84
CA PRO A 120 -4.71 7.03 17.02
C PRO A 120 -4.11 5.62 16.95
N PHE A 121 -3.18 5.43 16.02
CA PHE A 121 -2.58 4.13 15.70
C PHE A 121 -1.14 4.06 16.19
N ASP A 122 -0.73 2.87 16.64
CA ASP A 122 0.65 2.57 17.01
C ASP A 122 1.49 2.18 15.79
N THR A 123 0.85 1.56 14.79
CA THR A 123 1.50 1.14 13.55
C THR A 123 0.63 1.49 12.35
N VAL A 124 1.24 2.02 11.29
CA VAL A 124 0.60 2.20 9.98
C VAL A 124 1.38 1.44 8.92
N LEU A 125 0.66 0.71 8.08
CA LEU A 125 1.19 -0.01 6.92
C LEU A 125 0.70 0.67 5.64
N ASP A 126 1.62 0.93 4.71
CA ASP A 126 1.36 1.48 3.37
C ASP A 126 1.99 0.59 2.32
N CYS A 127 1.17 -0.05 1.52
CA CYS A 127 1.61 -0.87 0.41
C CYS A 127 1.25 -0.25 -0.92
N GLY A 128 2.15 0.57 -1.46
CA GLY A 128 1.96 1.13 -2.80
C GLY A 128 0.97 2.30 -2.88
N LEU A 129 0.68 2.97 -1.77
CA LEU A 129 -0.13 4.18 -1.78
C LEU A 129 0.73 5.43 -2.00
N PHE A 130 1.82 5.60 -1.24
CA PHE A 130 2.66 6.80 -1.31
C PHE A 130 3.16 7.13 -2.72
N HIS A 131 3.48 6.11 -3.52
CA HIS A 131 4.04 6.29 -4.85
C HIS A 131 3.01 6.69 -5.92
N VAL A 132 1.71 6.68 -5.60
CA VAL A 132 0.67 7.14 -6.54
C VAL A 132 0.40 8.64 -6.43
N PHE A 133 0.86 9.27 -5.36
CA PHE A 133 0.65 10.70 -5.12
C PHE A 133 1.66 11.57 -5.89
N ASP A 134 1.22 12.74 -6.32
CA ASP A 134 2.10 13.85 -6.69
C ASP A 134 2.72 14.50 -5.44
N ASP A 135 3.52 15.55 -5.63
CA ASP A 135 4.26 16.15 -4.52
C ASP A 135 3.34 16.88 -3.52
N ASP A 136 2.28 17.53 -4.01
CA ASP A 136 1.31 18.23 -3.17
C ASP A 136 0.46 17.24 -2.36
N ASP A 137 -0.01 16.18 -3.00
CA ASP A 137 -0.77 15.12 -2.34
C ASP A 137 0.08 14.34 -1.33
N ARG A 138 1.39 14.14 -1.60
CA ARG A 138 2.32 13.55 -0.64
C ARG A 138 2.45 14.38 0.64
N ALA A 139 2.62 15.70 0.49
CA ALA A 139 2.71 16.59 1.63
C ALA A 139 1.42 16.56 2.48
N ARG A 140 0.26 16.55 1.85
CA ARG A 140 -1.04 16.41 2.52
C ARG A 140 -1.18 15.06 3.22
N PHE A 141 -0.80 13.97 2.56
CA PHE A 141 -0.82 12.62 3.12
C PHE A 141 0.09 12.51 4.35
N VAL A 142 1.34 12.95 4.27
CA VAL A 142 2.29 12.91 5.40
C VAL A 142 1.79 13.73 6.58
N SER A 143 1.19 14.90 6.32
CA SER A 143 0.55 15.72 7.37
C SER A 143 -0.62 14.99 8.02
N SER A 144 -1.51 14.39 7.22
CA SER A 144 -2.65 13.60 7.67
C SER A 144 -2.23 12.39 8.50
N LEU A 145 -1.20 11.68 8.03
CA LEU A 145 -0.60 10.54 8.73
C LEU A 145 -0.06 10.94 10.12
N GLY A 146 0.63 12.09 10.20
CA GLY A 146 1.13 12.64 11.46
C GLY A 146 0.04 12.96 12.48
N GLY A 147 -1.18 13.22 12.03
CA GLY A 147 -2.35 13.48 12.87
C GLY A 147 -2.98 12.23 13.50
N VAL A 148 -2.68 11.04 12.98
CA VAL A 148 -3.33 9.78 13.41
C VAL A 148 -2.35 8.76 14.00
N VAL A 149 -1.05 8.99 13.92
CA VAL A 149 -0.03 8.13 14.54
C VAL A 149 0.40 8.70 15.87
N VAL A 150 0.44 7.86 16.92
CA VAL A 150 0.91 8.28 18.25
C VAL A 150 2.38 8.70 18.21
N PRO A 151 2.85 9.63 19.08
CA PRO A 151 4.28 9.82 19.28
C PRO A 151 4.97 8.50 19.64
N GLY A 152 6.08 8.17 18.97
CA GLY A 152 6.75 6.88 19.07
C GLY A 152 6.13 5.78 18.21
N GLY A 153 4.97 6.01 17.60
CA GLY A 153 4.33 5.10 16.67
C GLY A 153 5.11 4.94 15.36
N ARG A 154 4.85 3.88 14.65
CA ARG A 154 5.65 3.46 13.48
C ARG A 154 4.84 3.52 12.19
N TYR A 155 5.51 3.93 11.13
CA TYR A 155 4.98 3.87 9.77
C TYR A 155 5.93 3.05 8.90
N PHE A 156 5.37 2.05 8.21
CA PHE A 156 6.07 1.19 7.26
C PHE A 156 5.51 1.40 5.87
N LEU A 157 6.38 1.78 4.95
CA LEU A 157 6.07 2.07 3.56
C LEU A 157 6.77 1.08 2.65
N LEU A 158 6.01 0.43 1.77
CA LEU A 158 6.53 -0.38 0.66
C LEU A 158 6.16 0.30 -0.66
N CYS A 159 7.14 0.80 -1.41
CA CYS A 159 6.91 1.52 -2.66
C CYS A 159 7.91 1.16 -3.75
N PHE A 160 7.57 1.44 -5.02
CA PHE A 160 8.50 1.27 -6.13
C PHE A 160 9.74 2.13 -5.93
N SER A 161 10.91 1.50 -6.11
CA SER A 161 12.19 2.21 -6.02
C SER A 161 12.58 2.84 -7.37
N ASP A 162 13.41 3.87 -7.32
CA ASP A 162 14.07 4.46 -8.49
C ASP A 162 15.02 3.47 -9.21
N LYS A 163 15.32 2.32 -8.58
CA LYS A 163 16.07 1.21 -9.18
C LYS A 163 15.20 0.27 -10.04
N GLU A 164 13.87 0.41 -10.02
CA GLU A 164 12.99 -0.38 -10.89
C GLU A 164 13.11 0.12 -12.32
N PRO A 165 13.51 -0.72 -13.30
CA PRO A 165 13.73 -0.31 -14.67
C PRO A 165 12.43 -0.03 -15.42
N GLY A 166 12.55 0.77 -16.49
CA GLY A 166 11.44 1.14 -17.37
C GLY A 166 10.55 2.25 -16.79
N ASP A 167 9.49 2.56 -17.52
CA ASP A 167 8.56 3.67 -17.26
C ASP A 167 7.13 3.22 -16.94
N TRP A 168 6.90 1.93 -16.78
CA TRP A 168 5.61 1.32 -16.49
C TRP A 168 5.23 1.45 -15.00
N GLY A 169 3.94 1.41 -14.71
CA GLY A 169 3.43 1.43 -13.34
C GLY A 169 3.50 2.82 -12.69
N PRO A 170 3.51 2.90 -11.36
CA PRO A 170 3.52 4.15 -10.63
C PRO A 170 4.88 4.86 -10.68
N ARG A 171 4.91 6.10 -10.15
CA ARG A 171 6.12 6.90 -10.00
C ARG A 171 7.21 6.13 -9.24
N ARG A 172 8.45 6.23 -9.74
CA ARG A 172 9.65 5.76 -9.03
C ARG A 172 9.99 6.73 -7.90
N VAL A 173 10.33 6.19 -6.75
CA VAL A 173 10.67 6.98 -5.57
C VAL A 173 12.11 6.73 -5.19
N SER A 174 12.89 7.80 -5.03
CA SER A 174 14.26 7.72 -4.55
C SER A 174 14.32 7.71 -3.02
N GLN A 175 15.44 7.25 -2.45
CA GLN A 175 15.66 7.35 -1.01
C GLN A 175 15.68 8.80 -0.52
N ASP A 176 16.17 9.74 -1.35
CA ASP A 176 16.22 11.16 -0.99
C ASP A 176 14.82 11.76 -0.93
N GLU A 177 13.91 11.40 -1.86
CA GLU A 177 12.49 11.79 -1.78
C GLU A 177 11.85 11.24 -0.50
N LEU A 178 12.11 9.99 -0.13
CA LEU A 178 11.62 9.38 1.10
C LEU A 178 12.11 10.13 2.35
N ARG A 179 13.39 10.47 2.41
CA ARG A 179 13.95 11.24 3.53
C ARG A 179 13.38 12.65 3.60
N HIS A 180 13.25 13.32 2.46
CA HIS A 180 12.74 14.69 2.39
C HIS A 180 11.25 14.76 2.77
N SER A 181 10.42 13.84 2.29
CA SER A 181 8.99 13.81 2.59
C SER A 181 8.67 13.63 4.07
N PHE A 182 9.57 12.99 4.83
CA PHE A 182 9.42 12.73 6.26
C PHE A 182 10.45 13.47 7.12
N ALA A 183 10.97 14.62 6.65
CA ALA A 183 11.96 15.40 7.39
C ALA A 183 11.38 16.01 8.67
N ASP A 184 10.12 16.42 8.65
CA ASP A 184 9.46 17.09 9.76
C ASP A 184 8.53 16.14 10.53
N GLY A 185 8.79 16.01 11.84
CA GLY A 185 7.97 15.24 12.76
C GLY A 185 8.13 13.72 12.65
N TRP A 186 9.09 13.23 11.88
CA TRP A 186 9.42 11.81 11.76
C TRP A 186 10.92 11.56 11.82
N ARG A 187 11.29 10.43 12.40
CA ARG A 187 12.65 9.90 12.29
C ARG A 187 12.64 8.78 11.24
N VAL A 188 13.55 8.85 10.30
CA VAL A 188 13.82 7.76 9.35
C VAL A 188 14.64 6.70 10.08
N ASP A 189 14.08 5.51 10.30
CA ASP A 189 14.77 4.41 10.97
C ASP A 189 15.59 3.56 9.99
N ALA A 190 14.99 3.19 8.85
CA ALA A 190 15.66 2.46 7.78
C ALA A 190 14.98 2.69 6.42
N ILE A 191 15.73 2.54 5.34
CA ILE A 191 15.24 2.42 3.96
C ILE A 191 16.02 1.28 3.31
N GLU A 192 15.36 0.15 3.07
CA GLU A 192 15.99 -1.08 2.62
C GLU A 192 15.48 -1.50 1.23
N GLU A 193 16.39 -2.08 0.42
CA GLU A 193 16.00 -2.69 -0.85
C GLU A 193 15.17 -3.94 -0.60
N THR A 194 14.07 -4.07 -1.34
CA THR A 194 13.20 -5.24 -1.27
C THR A 194 12.48 -5.44 -2.61
N VAL A 195 11.54 -6.37 -2.62
CA VAL A 195 10.66 -6.65 -3.76
C VAL A 195 9.22 -6.38 -3.31
N LEU A 196 8.46 -5.72 -4.18
CA LEU A 196 7.01 -5.62 -4.11
C LEU A 196 6.45 -6.65 -5.09
N ASP A 197 5.72 -7.63 -4.57
CA ASP A 197 5.09 -8.66 -5.40
C ASP A 197 3.91 -8.07 -6.16
N ILE A 198 3.81 -8.42 -7.44
CA ILE A 198 2.70 -8.07 -8.32
C ILE A 198 2.34 -9.26 -9.21
N THR A 199 1.08 -9.37 -9.62
CA THR A 199 0.59 -10.55 -10.36
C THR A 199 1.16 -10.68 -11.76
N ILE A 200 1.50 -9.57 -12.42
CA ILE A 200 1.99 -9.52 -13.80
C ILE A 200 3.49 -9.76 -13.97
N ARG A 201 4.24 -9.88 -12.88
CA ARG A 201 5.70 -10.12 -12.89
C ARG A 201 6.09 -11.11 -11.79
N PRO A 202 6.46 -12.34 -12.14
CA PRO A 202 6.81 -13.37 -11.14
C PRO A 202 7.98 -12.98 -10.24
N ALA A 203 8.95 -12.18 -10.72
CA ALA A 203 10.06 -11.67 -9.92
C ALA A 203 9.69 -10.46 -9.05
N GLY A 204 8.44 -9.95 -9.16
CA GLY A 204 8.02 -8.71 -8.52
C GLY A 204 8.70 -7.48 -9.11
N SER A 205 8.66 -6.39 -8.39
CA SER A 205 9.27 -5.10 -8.74
C SER A 205 10.26 -4.66 -7.68
N ARG A 206 11.35 -4.02 -8.08
CA ARG A 206 12.30 -3.43 -7.12
C ARG A 206 11.61 -2.35 -6.31
N ALA A 207 11.74 -2.44 -5.00
CA ALA A 207 11.01 -1.59 -4.06
C ALA A 207 11.92 -1.12 -2.92
N TRP A 208 11.49 -0.06 -2.26
CA TRP A 208 11.98 0.33 -0.96
C TRP A 208 10.99 -0.13 0.12
N LEU A 209 11.52 -0.76 1.17
CA LEU A 209 10.84 -0.88 2.45
C LEU A 209 11.42 0.21 3.36
N ALA A 210 10.65 1.24 3.62
CA ALA A 210 11.03 2.33 4.51
C ALA A 210 10.29 2.23 5.84
N SER A 211 10.99 2.52 6.93
CA SER A 211 10.44 2.55 8.27
C SER A 211 10.72 3.88 8.95
N TYR A 212 9.70 4.38 9.64
CA TYR A 212 9.73 5.69 10.30
C TYR A 212 9.14 5.58 11.69
N THR A 213 9.64 6.42 12.59
CA THR A 213 9.06 6.65 13.93
C THR A 213 8.51 8.07 14.02
N ARG A 214 7.28 8.23 14.49
CA ARG A 214 6.66 9.54 14.76
C ARG A 214 7.34 10.19 15.98
N LEU A 215 7.80 11.42 15.84
CA LEU A 215 8.46 12.21 16.91
C LEU A 215 7.45 12.90 17.83
#